data_06b842eaff6bcc334d95d54d533a8e1e
#
_entry.id   06b842eaff6bcc334d95d54d533a8e1e
#
_cell.length_a   1.000
_cell.length_b   1.000
_cell.length_c   1.000
_cell.angle_alpha   90.00
_cell.angle_beta   90.00
_cell.angle_gamma   90.00
#
_symmetry.space_group_name_H-M   'P 1'
#
loop_
_entity.id
_entity.type
_entity.pdbx_description
1 polymer ?
#
loop_
_entity_poly.entity_id
_entity_poly.type
_entity_poly.pdbx_seq_one_letter_code
_entity_poly.pdbx_strand_id
1 'polypeptide(L)' 'DIPLLCKHFIQQISEKEGVPAKSIEEAAIVKLQDYPWTGNIRELRNVIERLMILGDNPITKKNIEQFASK' A
#
# COMPACT_ATOMS: atom_id res chain seq x y z
N ASP A 1 11.49 -7.20 0.30
CA ASP A 1 10.96 -6.90 1.64
C ASP A 1 9.73 -6.00 1.53
N ILE A 2 8.55 -6.58 1.80
CA ILE A 2 7.28 -5.88 1.61
C ILE A 2 7.16 -4.61 2.48
N PRO A 3 7.47 -4.63 3.78
CA PRO A 3 7.35 -3.40 4.58
C PRO A 3 8.18 -2.24 4.03
N LEU A 4 9.38 -2.52 3.60
CA LEU A 4 10.28 -1.50 3.07
C LEU A 4 9.76 -0.98 1.73
N LEU A 5 9.29 -1.88 0.86
CA LEU A 5 8.71 -1.50 -0.42
C LEU A 5 7.45 -0.65 -0.24
N CYS A 6 6.61 -1.00 0.73
CA CYS A 6 5.41 -0.21 1.00
C CYS A 6 5.76 1.23 1.35
N LYS A 7 6.72 1.42 2.25
CA LYS A 7 7.14 2.77 2.65
C LYS A 7 7.74 3.53 1.47
N HIS A 8 8.54 2.84 0.67
CA HIS A 8 9.15 3.44 -0.52
C HIS A 8 8.08 3.91 -1.50
N PHE A 9 7.11 3.06 -1.79
CA PHE A 9 6.05 3.42 -2.74
C PHE A 9 5.14 4.51 -2.20
N ILE A 10 4.83 4.48 -0.89
CA ILE A 10 4.03 5.55 -0.30
C ILE A 10 4.72 6.90 -0.49
N GLN A 11 6.01 6.95 -0.23
CA GLN A 11 6.78 8.19 -0.39
C GLN A 11 6.82 8.61 -1.86
N GLN A 12 7.10 7.67 -2.73
CA GLN A 12 7.23 7.96 -4.16
C GLN A 12 5.90 8.45 -4.75
N ILE A 13 4.81 7.81 -4.42
CA ILE A 13 3.50 8.18 -4.92
C ILE A 13 3.05 9.52 -4.32
N SER A 14 3.34 9.74 -3.04
CA SER A 14 3.04 11.02 -2.39
C SER A 14 3.69 12.17 -3.16
N GLU A 15 4.94 12.03 -3.54
CA GLU A 15 5.65 13.07 -4.26
C GLU A 15 5.12 13.23 -5.68
N LYS A 16 4.83 12.11 -6.34
CA LYS A 16 4.36 12.15 -7.73
C LYS A 16 2.96 12.73 -7.84
N GLU A 17 2.06 12.33 -6.96
CA GLU A 17 0.66 12.74 -7.05
C GLU A 17 0.36 14.02 -6.28
N GLY A 18 1.31 14.50 -5.50
CA GLY A 18 1.09 15.71 -4.71
C GLY A 18 0.12 15.50 -3.57
N VAL A 19 0.02 14.29 -3.06
CA VAL A 19 -0.84 13.98 -1.92
C VAL A 19 0.02 13.72 -0.68
N PRO A 20 -0.51 13.94 0.54
CA PRO A 20 0.27 13.67 1.75
C PRO A 20 0.63 12.20 1.86
N ALA A 21 1.84 11.92 2.33
CA ALA A 21 2.25 10.54 2.59
C ALA A 21 1.42 10.00 3.76
N LYS A 22 0.74 8.90 3.53
CA LYS A 22 -0.07 8.27 4.57
C LYS A 22 0.78 7.30 5.39
N SER A 23 0.44 7.17 6.67
CA SER A 23 0.98 6.10 7.49
C SER A 23 0.26 4.81 7.12
N ILE A 24 0.89 3.67 7.46
CA ILE A 24 0.26 2.37 7.24
C ILE A 24 0.39 1.56 8.52
N GLU A 25 -0.70 0.96 8.96
CA GLU A 25 -0.71 0.17 10.17
C GLU A 25 0.07 -1.12 9.97
N GLU A 26 0.67 -1.61 11.06
CA GLU A 26 1.41 -2.86 11.01
C GLU A 26 0.52 -4.01 10.56
N ALA A 27 -0.72 -4.07 11.04
CA ALA A 27 -1.66 -5.09 10.62
C ALA A 27 -1.92 -5.05 9.11
N ALA A 28 -1.91 -3.86 8.52
CA ALA A 28 -2.08 -3.72 7.08
C ALA A 28 -0.87 -4.26 6.34
N ILE A 29 0.33 -3.98 6.85
CA ILE A 29 1.56 -4.50 6.24
C ILE A 29 1.57 -6.03 6.29
N VAL A 30 1.19 -6.61 7.43
CA VAL A 30 1.12 -8.06 7.57
C VAL A 30 0.13 -8.64 6.57
N LYS A 31 -1.01 -7.99 6.40
CA LYS A 31 -2.01 -8.44 5.44
C LYS A 31 -1.47 -8.42 4.01
N LEU A 32 -0.74 -7.38 3.65
CA LEU A 32 -0.12 -7.29 2.33
C LEU A 32 0.88 -8.43 2.10
N GLN A 33 1.60 -8.83 3.15
CA GLN A 33 2.57 -9.91 3.04
C GLN A 33 1.90 -11.26 2.74
N ASP A 34 0.61 -11.40 3.03
CA ASP A 34 -0.13 -12.64 2.76
C ASP A 34 -0.49 -12.79 1.29
N TYR A 35 -0.40 -11.73 0.50
CA TYR A 35 -0.73 -11.81 -0.91
C TYR A 35 0.48 -12.29 -1.72
N PRO A 36 0.24 -13.07 -2.79
CA PRO A 36 1.34 -13.56 -3.64
C PRO A 36 1.81 -12.50 -4.61
N TRP A 37 2.81 -11.74 -4.20
CA TRP A 37 3.43 -10.76 -5.08
C TRP A 37 4.51 -11.40 -5.96
N THR A 38 4.18 -12.49 -6.60
CA THR A 38 5.14 -13.34 -7.31
C THR A 38 5.83 -12.58 -8.45
N GLY A 39 6.94 -11.93 -8.12
CA GLY A 39 7.75 -11.23 -9.11
C GLY A 39 7.11 -9.99 -9.69
N ASN A 40 5.93 -9.57 -9.21
CA ASN A 40 5.22 -8.45 -9.80
C ASN A 40 5.13 -7.27 -8.83
N ILE A 41 6.26 -6.60 -8.69
CA ILE A 41 6.36 -5.39 -7.85
C ILE A 41 5.41 -4.29 -8.36
N ARG A 42 5.15 -4.27 -9.66
CA ARG A 42 4.25 -3.29 -10.25
C ARG A 42 2.82 -3.44 -9.68
N GLU A 43 2.39 -4.66 -9.45
CA GLU A 43 1.07 -4.91 -8.88
C GLU A 43 0.98 -4.35 -7.45
N LEU A 44 2.03 -4.56 -6.65
CA LEU A 44 2.10 -3.98 -5.32
C LEU A 44 2.04 -2.46 -5.38
N ARG A 45 2.78 -1.86 -6.30
CA ARG A 45 2.78 -0.41 -6.46
C ARG A 45 1.38 0.09 -6.82
N ASN A 46 0.68 -0.61 -7.69
CA ASN A 46 -0.68 -0.22 -8.08
C ASN A 46 -1.65 -0.28 -6.90
N VAL A 47 -1.49 -1.30 -6.05
CA VAL A 47 -2.31 -1.42 -4.84
C VAL A 47 -2.02 -0.26 -3.89
N ILE A 48 -0.75 0.06 -3.68
CA ILE A 48 -0.37 1.18 -2.81
C ILE A 48 -0.93 2.49 -3.35
N GLU A 49 -0.86 2.70 -4.66
CA GLU A 49 -1.41 3.91 -5.26
C GLU A 49 -2.91 4.03 -4.98
N ARG A 50 -3.64 2.93 -5.13
CA ARG A 50 -5.07 2.91 -4.84
C ARG A 50 -5.34 3.23 -3.38
N LEU A 51 -4.55 2.66 -2.48
CA LEU A 51 -4.68 2.90 -1.05
C LEU A 51 -4.37 4.34 -0.67
N MET A 52 -3.42 4.96 -1.37
CA MET A 52 -3.08 6.36 -1.13
C MET A 52 -4.23 7.29 -1.49
N ILE A 53 -5.02 6.91 -2.49
CA ILE A 53 -6.12 7.75 -2.97
C ILE A 53 -7.41 7.43 -2.21
N LEU A 54 -7.72 6.15 -2.02
CA LEU A 54 -9.00 5.70 -1.50
C LEU A 54 -8.97 5.26 -0.04
N GLY A 55 -7.80 4.93 0.49
CA GLY A 55 -7.69 4.40 1.84
C GLY A 55 -7.71 5.49 2.91
N ASP A 56 -7.74 5.04 4.14
CA ASP A 56 -7.69 5.93 5.30
C ASP A 56 -6.25 6.32 5.64
N ASN A 57 -6.09 7.22 6.58
CA ASN A 57 -4.79 7.59 7.11
C ASN A 57 -4.85 7.45 8.63
N PRO A 58 -4.25 6.42 9.21
CA PRO A 58 -3.38 5.43 8.56
C PRO A 58 -4.16 4.41 7.74
N ILE A 59 -3.46 3.81 6.76
CA ILE A 59 -4.02 2.73 5.96
C ILE A 59 -4.22 1.51 6.86
N THR A 60 -5.41 0.95 6.85
CA THR A 60 -5.79 -0.12 7.76
C THR A 60 -5.83 -1.47 7.06
N LYS A 61 -5.85 -2.54 7.87
CA LYS A 61 -6.05 -3.89 7.36
C LYS A 61 -7.34 -3.97 6.55
N LYS A 62 -8.38 -3.29 7.02
CA LYS A 62 -9.67 -3.27 6.33
C LYS A 62 -9.53 -2.63 4.95
N ASN A 63 -8.73 -1.58 4.83
CA ASN A 63 -8.46 -0.95 3.53
C ASN A 63 -7.80 -1.96 2.59
N ILE A 64 -6.85 -2.75 3.09
CA ILE A 64 -6.20 -3.76 2.27
C ILE A 64 -7.23 -4.76 1.76
N GLU A 65 -8.09 -5.24 2.64
CA GLU A 65 -9.12 -6.21 2.25
C GLU A 65 -10.08 -5.63 1.23
N GLN A 66 -10.37 -4.35 1.33
CA GLN A 66 -11.34 -3.68 0.47
C GLN A 66 -10.75 -3.34 -0.90
N PHE A 67 -9.51 -2.88 -0.95
CA PHE A 67 -8.94 -2.33 -2.18
C PHE A 67 -7.83 -3.18 -2.80
N ALA A 68 -7.20 -4.07 -2.06
CA ALA A 68 -6.12 -4.89 -2.59
C ALA A 68 -6.64 -6.19 -3.20
N SER A 69 -7.71 -6.74 -2.65
CA SER A 69 -8.28 -7.97 -3.22
C SER A 69 -9.13 -7.62 -4.44
N LYS A 70 -9.15 -8.53 -5.37
CA LYS A 70 -9.90 -8.33 -6.61
C LYS A 70 -11.39 -8.51 -6.42
#